data_400c8a03c2a91a2762bdd1c23798fab8
#
_entry.id   400c8a03c2a91a2762bdd1c23798fab8
#
_cell.length_a   1.000
_cell.length_b   1.000
_cell.length_c   1.000
_cell.angle_alpha   90.00
_cell.angle_beta   90.00
_cell.angle_gamma   90.00
#
_symmetry.space_group_name_H-M   'P 1'
#
loop_
_entity.id
_entity.type
_entity.pdbx_description
1 polymer ?
#
loop_
_entity_poly.entity_id
_entity_poly.type
_entity_poly.pdbx_seq_one_letter_code
_entity_poly.pdbx_strand_id
1 'polypeptide(L)'
;YEILVRLFESEAGRVRMSQLADQVSYSRSRLTHTVGRLERAGYVLRSSCPNDRRGVYAHLTQAGYEFLAQTAPIHLDGVRRHLINRFTPSELATLTELLEKITTDADLAH
;
A
#
# COMPACT_ATOMS: atom_id res chain seq x y z
N TYR A 1 3.75 5.40 4.12
CA TYR A 1 2.52 5.07 3.41
C TYR A 1 2.70 3.97 2.36
N GLU A 2 3.70 4.10 1.49
CA GLU A 2 3.97 3.11 0.44
C GLU A 2 4.20 1.70 1.00
N ILE A 3 4.94 1.57 2.08
CA ILE A 3 5.21 0.28 2.72
C ILE A 3 3.90 -0.35 3.21
N LEU A 4 3.03 0.44 3.83
CA LEU A 4 1.73 -0.04 4.31
C LEU A 4 0.84 -0.51 3.16
N VAL A 5 0.83 0.21 2.04
CA VAL A 5 0.08 -0.16 0.84
C VAL A 5 0.60 -1.48 0.28
N ARG A 6 1.93 -1.66 0.20
CA ARG A 6 2.52 -2.91 -0.30
C ARG A 6 2.16 -4.10 0.57
N LEU A 7 2.16 -3.92 1.89
CA LEU A 7 1.73 -4.97 2.82
C LEU A 7 0.25 -5.29 2.66
N PHE A 8 -0.57 -4.27 2.49
CA PHE A 8 -2.02 -4.46 2.29
C PHE A 8 -2.32 -5.24 1.02
N GLU A 9 -1.61 -4.96 -0.08
CA GLU A 9 -1.79 -5.62 -1.36
C GLU A 9 -1.21 -7.03 -1.39
N SER A 10 -0.38 -7.39 -0.43
CA SER A 10 0.26 -8.69 -0.40
C SER A 10 -0.68 -9.79 0.08
N GLU A 11 -0.36 -11.03 -0.30
CA GLU A 11 -1.06 -12.20 0.20
C GLU A 11 -0.82 -12.35 1.70
N ALA A 12 -1.88 -12.54 2.47
CA ALA A 12 -1.86 -12.68 3.92
C ALA A 12 -1.37 -11.44 4.69
N GLY A 13 -1.24 -10.27 4.04
CA GLY A 13 -0.83 -9.03 4.71
C GLY A 13 0.60 -9.01 5.19
N ARG A 14 1.47 -9.83 4.59
CA ARG A 14 2.89 -9.91 4.99
C ARG A 14 3.80 -10.05 3.77
N VAL A 15 5.00 -9.50 3.88
CA VAL A 15 6.04 -9.59 2.86
C VAL A 15 7.39 -9.77 3.55
N ARG A 16 8.28 -10.55 2.96
CA ARG A 16 9.65 -10.64 3.46
C ARG A 16 10.34 -9.29 3.29
N MET A 17 11.17 -8.91 4.28
CA MET A 17 11.86 -7.61 4.26
C MET A 17 12.69 -7.42 3.00
N SER A 18 13.37 -8.47 2.51
CA SER A 18 14.17 -8.40 1.29
C SER A 18 13.31 -8.11 0.05
N GLN A 19 12.15 -8.74 -0.06
CA GLN A 19 11.21 -8.51 -1.15
C GLN A 19 10.60 -7.11 -1.07
N LEU A 20 10.29 -6.66 0.13
CA LEU A 20 9.74 -5.33 0.35
C LEU A 20 10.72 -4.25 -0.07
N ALA A 21 12.01 -4.41 0.25
CA ALA A 21 13.06 -3.48 -0.18
C ALA A 21 13.11 -3.36 -1.70
N ASP A 22 13.03 -4.49 -2.40
CA ASP A 22 13.02 -4.50 -3.86
C ASP A 22 11.79 -3.80 -4.43
N GLN A 23 10.61 -4.05 -3.84
CA GLN A 23 9.35 -3.47 -4.31
C GLN A 23 9.31 -1.95 -4.17
N VAL A 24 9.88 -1.40 -3.10
CA VAL A 24 9.85 0.04 -2.84
C VAL A 24 11.15 0.74 -3.23
N SER A 25 12.12 0.01 -3.79
CA SER A 25 13.42 0.54 -4.23
C SER A 25 14.19 1.23 -3.10
N TYR A 26 14.12 0.67 -1.90
CA TYR A 26 14.86 1.16 -0.74
C TYR A 26 16.11 0.32 -0.53
N SER A 27 17.17 0.92 0.02
CA SER A 27 18.26 0.16 0.60
C SER A 27 17.77 -0.61 1.82
N ARG A 28 18.47 -1.68 2.19
CA ARG A 28 18.11 -2.47 3.38
C ARG A 28 18.12 -1.62 4.65
N SER A 29 19.10 -0.74 4.78
CA SER A 29 19.21 0.17 5.94
C SER A 29 18.03 1.11 6.03
N ARG A 30 17.65 1.73 4.91
CA ARG A 30 16.51 2.65 4.85
C ARG A 30 15.21 1.93 5.17
N LEU A 31 15.01 0.74 4.61
CA LEU A 31 13.83 -0.05 4.87
C LEU A 31 13.72 -0.44 6.35
N THR A 32 14.81 -0.96 6.92
CA THR A 32 14.84 -1.35 8.34
C THR A 32 14.49 -0.16 9.24
N HIS A 33 15.04 1.00 8.95
CA HIS A 33 14.77 2.21 9.71
C HIS A 33 13.28 2.65 9.59
N THR A 34 12.76 2.65 8.36
CA THR A 34 11.38 3.06 8.09
C THR A 34 10.38 2.09 8.71
N VAL A 35 10.62 0.78 8.56
CA VAL A 35 9.77 -0.26 9.16
C VAL A 35 9.83 -0.17 10.68
N GLY A 36 11.00 0.12 11.26
CA GLY A 36 11.14 0.34 12.70
C GLY A 36 10.26 1.47 13.22
N ARG A 37 10.16 2.57 12.47
CA ARG A 37 9.26 3.67 12.83
C ARG A 37 7.79 3.27 12.76
N LEU A 38 7.41 2.53 11.72
CA LEU A 38 6.04 2.02 11.58
C LEU A 38 5.69 1.01 12.68
N GLU A 39 6.64 0.20 13.07
CA GLU A 39 6.49 -0.75 14.17
C GLU A 39 6.25 -0.04 15.50
N ARG A 40 7.02 1.02 15.78
CA ARG A 40 6.83 1.83 16.98
C ARG A 40 5.48 2.55 16.99
N ALA A 41 4.97 2.91 15.83
CA ALA A 41 3.63 3.50 15.69
C ALA A 41 2.51 2.46 15.81
N GLY A 42 2.85 1.16 15.80
CA GLY A 42 1.88 0.07 15.94
C GLY A 42 1.26 -0.40 14.63
N TYR A 43 1.73 0.08 13.48
CA TYR A 43 1.14 -0.26 12.18
C TYR A 43 1.72 -1.51 11.54
N VAL A 44 2.91 -1.91 11.95
CA VAL A 44 3.64 -3.04 11.39
C VAL A 44 4.24 -3.87 12.52
N LEU A 45 4.32 -5.18 12.33
CA LEU A 45 5.07 -6.11 13.18
C LEU A 45 6.09 -6.84 12.34
N ARG A 46 7.25 -7.12 12.91
CA ARG A 46 8.27 -7.98 12.30
C ARG A 46 8.27 -9.32 12.98
N SER A 47 8.43 -10.40 12.19
CA SER A 47 8.53 -11.75 12.72
C SER A 47 9.54 -12.55 11.91
N SER A 48 10.14 -13.57 12.53
CA SER A 48 11.06 -14.47 11.85
C SER A 48 10.33 -15.39 10.90
N CYS A 49 10.96 -15.72 9.77
CA CYS A 49 10.43 -16.75 8.88
C CYS A 49 10.59 -18.13 9.53
N PRO A 50 9.55 -18.98 9.56
CA PRO A 50 9.64 -20.29 10.21
C PRO A 50 10.71 -21.19 9.63
N ASN A 51 10.96 -21.11 8.32
CA ASN A 51 11.86 -21.99 7.59
C ASN A 51 13.21 -21.37 7.23
N ASP A 52 13.45 -20.13 7.64
CA ASP A 52 14.68 -19.40 7.33
C ASP A 52 15.05 -18.47 8.48
N ARG A 53 16.08 -18.81 9.23
CA ARG A 53 16.53 -18.03 10.40
C ARG A 53 16.98 -16.62 10.05
N ARG A 54 17.35 -16.36 8.79
CA ARG A 54 17.78 -15.04 8.31
C ARG A 54 16.63 -14.24 7.73
N GLY A 55 15.50 -14.89 7.50
CA GLY A 55 14.34 -14.25 6.91
C GLY A 55 13.49 -13.56 7.97
N VAL A 56 13.07 -12.35 7.66
CA VAL A 56 12.16 -11.56 8.50
C VAL A 56 10.98 -11.12 7.66
N TYR A 57 9.79 -11.35 8.17
CA TYR A 57 8.55 -10.83 7.58
C TYR A 57 8.16 -9.51 8.23
N ALA A 58 7.62 -8.60 7.42
CA ALA A 58 6.85 -7.46 7.90
C ALA A 58 5.37 -7.79 7.74
N HIS A 59 4.58 -7.54 8.77
CA HIS A 59 3.13 -7.78 8.79
C HIS A 59 2.39 -6.49 9.00
N LEU A 60 1.30 -6.30 8.26
CA LEU A 60 0.37 -5.21 8.53
C LEU A 60 -0.48 -5.57 9.74
N THR A 61 -0.53 -4.69 10.74
CA THR A 61 -1.40 -4.87 11.91
C THR A 61 -2.82 -4.37 11.63
N GLN A 62 -3.76 -4.69 12.51
CA GLN A 62 -5.11 -4.13 12.42
C GLN A 62 -5.09 -2.61 12.47
N ALA A 63 -4.25 -2.02 13.33
CA ALA A 63 -4.09 -0.57 13.41
C ALA A 63 -3.52 0.01 12.11
N GLY A 64 -2.59 -0.69 11.45
CA GLY A 64 -2.06 -0.30 10.14
C GLY A 64 -3.13 -0.33 9.06
N TYR A 65 -3.96 -1.35 9.05
CA TYR A 65 -5.10 -1.46 8.13
C TYR A 65 -6.08 -0.29 8.34
N GLU A 66 -6.44 -0.01 9.57
CA GLU A 66 -7.35 1.10 9.89
C GLU A 66 -6.77 2.45 9.48
N PHE A 67 -5.48 2.64 9.69
CA PHE A 67 -4.79 3.86 9.25
C PHE A 67 -4.88 4.04 7.74
N LEU A 68 -4.65 2.98 6.97
CA LEU A 68 -4.80 3.02 5.50
C LEU A 68 -6.23 3.33 5.09
N ALA A 69 -7.21 2.72 5.73
CA ALA A 69 -8.63 2.95 5.43
C ALA A 69 -9.03 4.41 5.65
N GLN A 70 -8.42 5.08 6.64
CA GLN A 70 -8.68 6.48 6.93
C GLN A 70 -7.94 7.44 5.98
N THR A 71 -6.73 7.08 5.55
CA THR A 71 -5.89 7.96 4.73
C THR A 71 -6.11 7.79 3.23
N ALA A 72 -6.59 6.64 2.77
CA ALA A 72 -6.83 6.37 1.36
C ALA A 72 -7.76 7.40 0.69
N PRO A 73 -8.89 7.82 1.29
CA PRO A 73 -9.73 8.86 0.68
C PRO A 73 -9.01 10.19 0.47
N ILE A 74 -8.18 10.61 1.42
CA ILE A 74 -7.39 11.85 1.34
C ILE A 74 -6.39 11.75 0.19
N HIS A 75 -5.74 10.61 0.06
CA HIS A 75 -4.80 10.37 -1.03
C HIS A 75 -5.48 10.40 -2.40
N LEU A 76 -6.66 9.78 -2.51
CA LEU A 76 -7.45 9.79 -3.75
C LEU A 76 -7.89 11.21 -4.13
N ASP A 77 -8.24 12.05 -3.17
CA ASP A 77 -8.57 13.46 -3.45
C ASP A 77 -7.38 14.20 -4.02
N GLY A 78 -6.18 13.98 -3.49
CA GLY A 78 -4.95 14.58 -4.02
C GLY A 78 -4.68 14.16 -5.46
N VAL A 79 -4.83 12.87 -5.77
CA VAL A 79 -4.69 12.35 -7.14
C VAL A 79 -5.74 12.96 -8.05
N ARG A 80 -6.99 13.05 -7.60
CA ARG A 80 -8.09 13.64 -8.38
C ARG A 80 -7.79 15.08 -8.77
N ARG A 81 -7.29 15.90 -7.84
CA ARG A 81 -6.93 17.29 -8.11
C ARG A 81 -5.83 17.39 -9.17
N HIS A 82 -4.83 16.53 -9.11
CA HIS A 82 -3.78 16.47 -10.13
C HIS A 82 -4.32 16.13 -11.50
N LEU A 83 -5.25 15.17 -11.59
CA LEU A 83 -5.88 14.77 -12.84
C LEU A 83 -6.69 15.91 -13.46
N ILE A 84 -7.45 16.65 -12.65
CA ILE A 84 -8.28 17.76 -13.13
C ILE A 84 -7.43 18.82 -13.83
N ASN A 85 -6.21 19.06 -13.35
CA ASN A 85 -5.31 20.08 -13.90
C ASN A 85 -4.57 19.64 -15.17
N ARG A 86 -4.57 18.33 -15.49
CA ARG A 86 -3.79 17.77 -16.61
C ARG A 86 -4.63 17.34 -17.79
N PHE A 87 -5.92 17.19 -17.64
CA PHE A 87 -6.81 16.64 -18.65
C PHE A 87 -7.93 17.62 -18.97
N THR A 88 -8.40 17.56 -20.22
CA THR A 88 -9.60 18.31 -20.62
C THR A 88 -10.84 17.67 -19.97
N PRO A 89 -11.97 18.41 -19.86
CA PRO A 89 -13.19 17.82 -19.36
C PRO A 89 -13.65 16.57 -20.12
N SER A 90 -13.45 16.54 -21.44
CA SER A 90 -13.76 15.37 -22.26
C SER A 90 -12.90 14.17 -21.90
N GLU A 91 -11.59 14.38 -21.71
CA GLU A 91 -10.68 13.32 -21.29
C GLU A 91 -11.01 12.79 -19.90
N LEU A 92 -11.38 13.67 -18.97
CA LEU A 92 -11.79 13.29 -17.64
C LEU A 92 -13.05 12.43 -17.66
N ALA A 93 -14.02 12.77 -18.50
CA ALA A 93 -15.26 11.99 -18.66
C ALA A 93 -14.94 10.58 -19.16
N THR A 94 -14.06 10.44 -20.15
CA THR A 94 -13.63 9.15 -20.68
C THR A 94 -12.91 8.32 -19.61
N LEU A 95 -12.01 8.95 -18.85
CA LEU A 95 -11.28 8.28 -17.77
C LEU A 95 -12.25 7.79 -16.68
N THR A 96 -13.24 8.61 -16.32
CA THR A 96 -14.25 8.25 -15.33
C THR A 96 -15.05 7.02 -15.79
N GLU A 97 -15.47 6.97 -17.04
CA GLU A 97 -16.17 5.82 -17.61
C GLU A 97 -15.35 4.54 -17.52
N LEU A 98 -14.05 4.62 -17.84
CA LEU A 98 -13.15 3.48 -17.79
C LEU A 98 -12.94 3.00 -16.35
N LEU A 99 -12.78 3.91 -15.41
CA LEU A 99 -12.62 3.58 -13.99
C LEU A 99 -13.89 2.97 -13.39
N GLU A 100 -15.06 3.42 -13.80
CA GLU A 100 -16.35 2.85 -13.37
C GLU A 100 -16.49 1.39 -13.75
N LYS A 101 -16.01 1.01 -14.94
CA LYS A 101 -16.00 -0.39 -15.39
C LYS A 101 -15.13 -1.25 -14.46
N ILE A 102 -13.98 -0.77 -14.06
CA ILE A 102 -13.08 -1.47 -13.15
C ILE A 102 -13.71 -1.62 -11.76
N THR A 103 -14.31 -0.54 -11.24
CA THR A 103 -14.97 -0.53 -9.94
C THR A 103 -16.16 -1.49 -9.92
N THR A 104 -16.97 -1.49 -10.98
CA THR A 104 -18.11 -2.39 -11.13
C THR A 104 -17.67 -3.85 -11.12
N ASP A 105 -16.60 -4.18 -11.84
CA ASP A 105 -16.06 -5.53 -11.87
C ASP A 105 -15.52 -5.94 -10.49
N ALA A 106 -14.86 -5.03 -9.77
CA ALA A 106 -14.38 -5.29 -8.42
C ALA A 106 -15.53 -5.52 -7.43
N ASP A 107 -16.61 -4.77 -7.55
CA ASP A 107 -17.80 -4.95 -6.72
C ASP A 107 -18.48 -6.30 -6.99
N LEU A 108 -18.51 -6.72 -8.23
CA LEU A 108 -19.06 -8.03 -8.62
C LEU A 108 -18.21 -9.20 -8.15
N ALA A 109 -16.92 -8.99 -7.92
CA ALA A 109 -16.01 -10.02 -7.43
C ALA A 109 -16.17 -10.29 -5.92
N HIS A 110 -16.86 -9.42 -5.24
CA HIS A 110 -17.18 -9.58 -3.83
C HIS A 110 -18.57 -10.18 -3.65
#